data_34f45d3e9a5c1cde69850f6828147833
#
_entry.id   34f45d3e9a5c1cde69850f6828147833
#
_cell.length_a   1.000
_cell.length_b   1.000
_cell.length_c   1.000
_cell.angle_alpha   90.00
_cell.angle_beta   90.00
_cell.angle_gamma   90.00
#
_symmetry.space_group_name_H-M   'P 1'
#
loop_
_entity.id
_entity.type
_entity.pdbx_description
1 polymer ?
#
loop_
_entity_poly.entity_id
_entity_poly.type
_entity_poly.pdbx_seq_one_letter_code
_entity_poly.pdbx_strand_id
1 'polypeptide(L)'
;QGNEKQISFDFEGMNMELSFEKAQAVSMIVNELMVNAMKHGLKSRERGRISVRLVVGENQATIIVFNDGEECSKQSEKETKNRSGFGLDIVKGLTHDKLHGTYSLQSSAKGTTVLISFPI
;
A
#
# COMPACT_ATOMS: atom_id res chain seq x y z
N GLN A 1 9.25 -11.12 25.30
CA GLN A 1 8.67 -12.28 25.29
C GLN A 1 7.36 -12.34 24.56
N GLY A 2 6.84 -12.96 23.88
CA GLY A 2 5.55 -13.19 23.28
C GLY A 2 4.69 -11.99 22.94
N ASN A 3 5.13 -10.80 23.31
CA ASN A 3 4.37 -9.58 23.05
C ASN A 3 4.77 -8.88 21.77
N GLU A 4 5.84 -9.31 21.16
CA GLU A 4 6.25 -8.71 19.91
C GLU A 4 5.41 -9.20 18.76
N LYS A 5 5.01 -8.25 17.91
CA LYS A 5 4.25 -8.60 16.72
C LYS A 5 5.13 -9.29 15.70
N GLN A 6 4.59 -10.30 15.08
CA GLN A 6 5.25 -11.01 13.99
C GLN A 6 4.58 -10.63 12.69
N ILE A 7 5.30 -9.96 11.80
CA ILE A 7 4.75 -9.54 10.52
C ILE A 7 5.53 -10.21 9.41
N SER A 8 4.82 -10.96 8.58
CA SER A 8 5.39 -11.60 7.41
C SER A 8 5.29 -10.68 6.21
N PHE A 9 6.36 -10.58 5.46
CA PHE A 9 6.37 -9.80 4.23
C PHE A 9 6.57 -10.73 3.04
N ASP A 10 5.69 -10.61 2.05
CA ASP A 10 5.83 -11.29 0.78
C ASP A 10 6.08 -10.27 -0.30
N PHE A 11 7.14 -10.44 -1.06
CA PHE A 11 7.44 -9.58 -2.18
C PHE A 11 7.46 -10.43 -3.44
N GLU A 12 6.68 -10.06 -4.42
CA GLU A 12 6.58 -10.80 -5.67
C GLU A 12 6.45 -9.82 -6.81
N GLY A 13 7.06 -10.10 -7.92
CA GLY A 13 6.87 -9.24 -9.04
C GLY A 13 7.82 -9.43 -10.19
N MET A 14 7.61 -8.60 -11.18
CA MET A 14 8.37 -8.59 -12.41
C MET A 14 9.39 -7.46 -12.37
N ASN A 15 10.43 -7.58 -13.16
CA ASN A 15 11.42 -6.51 -13.26
C ASN A 15 10.85 -5.37 -14.10
N MET A 16 11.21 -4.17 -13.70
CA MET A 16 10.75 -2.97 -14.38
C MET A 16 11.82 -1.89 -14.26
N GLU A 17 12.06 -1.20 -15.35
CA GLU A 17 12.95 -0.06 -15.33
C GLU A 17 12.13 1.22 -15.31
N LEU A 18 12.54 2.15 -14.47
CA LEU A 18 11.89 3.45 -14.33
C LEU A 18 12.92 4.55 -14.32
N SER A 19 12.51 5.75 -14.73
CA SER A 19 13.35 6.92 -14.51
C SER A 19 13.59 7.09 -13.02
N PHE A 20 14.66 7.81 -12.67
CA PHE A 20 14.99 8.05 -11.26
C PHE A 20 13.79 8.66 -10.51
N GLU A 21 13.16 9.65 -11.12
CA GLU A 21 12.03 10.35 -10.52
C GLU A 21 10.85 9.42 -10.23
N LYS A 22 10.52 8.57 -11.20
CA LYS A 22 9.43 7.60 -11.01
C LYS A 22 9.81 6.53 -10.00
N ALA A 23 11.04 6.06 -10.02
CA ALA A 23 11.52 5.08 -9.06
C ALA A 23 11.45 5.62 -7.64
N GLN A 24 11.81 6.90 -7.46
CA GLN A 24 11.72 7.54 -6.16
C GLN A 24 10.26 7.60 -5.69
N ALA A 25 9.35 7.98 -6.58
CA ALA A 25 7.92 8.04 -6.24
C ALA A 25 7.39 6.67 -5.84
N VAL A 26 7.72 5.63 -6.61
CA VAL A 26 7.30 4.26 -6.29
C VAL A 26 7.81 3.83 -4.93
N SER A 27 9.08 4.11 -4.63
CA SER A 27 9.67 3.74 -3.34
C SER A 27 8.94 4.42 -2.18
N MET A 28 8.63 5.69 -2.32
CA MET A 28 7.91 6.42 -1.29
C MET A 28 6.48 5.90 -1.12
N ILE A 29 5.81 5.61 -2.22
CA ILE A 29 4.45 5.08 -2.19
C ILE A 29 4.41 3.74 -1.46
N VAL A 30 5.27 2.82 -1.84
CA VAL A 30 5.31 1.49 -1.23
C VAL A 30 5.63 1.59 0.25
N ASN A 31 6.59 2.43 0.61
CA ASN A 31 6.95 2.62 2.00
C ASN A 31 5.76 3.14 2.82
N GLU A 32 5.05 4.14 2.32
CA GLU A 32 3.90 4.69 3.02
C GLU A 32 2.77 3.67 3.17
N LEU A 33 2.53 2.89 2.13
CA LEU A 33 1.49 1.87 2.19
C LEU A 33 1.83 0.76 3.18
N MET A 34 3.10 0.36 3.25
CA MET A 34 3.53 -0.64 4.21
C MET A 34 3.43 -0.12 5.64
N VAL A 35 3.85 1.11 5.88
CA VAL A 35 3.76 1.71 7.20
C VAL A 35 2.31 1.84 7.63
N ASN A 36 1.44 2.28 6.73
CA ASN A 36 0.01 2.38 7.03
C ASN A 36 -0.61 1.03 7.34
N ALA A 37 -0.22 -0.01 6.60
CA ALA A 37 -0.72 -1.36 6.86
C ALA A 37 -0.33 -1.82 8.26
N MET A 38 0.90 -1.55 8.69
CA MET A 38 1.35 -1.91 10.02
C MET A 38 0.63 -1.12 11.10
N LYS A 39 0.46 0.18 10.89
CA LYS A 39 -0.16 1.04 11.91
C LYS A 39 -1.66 0.84 12.04
N HIS A 40 -2.35 0.64 10.94
CA HIS A 40 -3.81 0.64 10.93
C HIS A 40 -4.42 -0.72 10.63
N GLY A 41 -3.82 -1.48 9.71
CA GLY A 41 -4.36 -2.77 9.34
C GLY A 41 -4.05 -3.86 10.35
N LEU A 42 -2.86 -3.84 10.93
CA LEU A 42 -2.38 -4.91 11.80
C LEU A 42 -2.24 -4.47 13.26
N LYS A 43 -2.77 -3.33 13.59
CA LYS A 43 -2.62 -2.69 14.88
C LYS A 43 -2.97 -3.59 16.06
N SER A 44 -4.06 -4.32 15.99
CA SER A 44 -4.56 -5.13 17.09
C SER A 44 -4.23 -6.61 16.96
N ARG A 45 -3.38 -6.98 16.00
CA ARG A 45 -3.07 -8.37 15.73
C ARG A 45 -1.66 -8.70 16.18
N GLU A 46 -1.49 -9.90 16.73
CA GLU A 46 -0.17 -10.38 17.10
C GLU A 46 0.62 -10.83 15.89
N ARG A 47 -0.07 -11.29 14.87
CA ARG A 47 0.54 -11.73 13.62
C ARG A 47 -0.17 -11.08 12.45
N GLY A 48 0.59 -10.75 11.44
CA GLY A 48 0.03 -10.16 10.25
C GLY A 48 0.86 -10.46 9.03
N ARG A 49 0.27 -10.22 7.88
CA ARG A 49 0.91 -10.44 6.59
C ARG A 49 0.72 -9.24 5.70
N ILE A 50 1.81 -8.81 5.09
CA ILE A 50 1.78 -7.75 4.09
C ILE A 50 2.38 -8.32 2.81
N SER A 51 1.65 -8.20 1.70
CA SER A 51 2.12 -8.63 0.39
C SER A 51 2.27 -7.42 -0.51
N VAL A 52 3.39 -7.38 -1.22
CA VAL A 52 3.63 -6.36 -2.24
C VAL A 52 3.90 -7.07 -3.55
N ARG A 53 3.09 -6.77 -4.56
CA ARG A 53 3.23 -7.37 -5.88
C ARG A 53 3.36 -6.30 -6.93
N LEU A 54 4.20 -6.57 -7.92
CA LEU A 54 4.34 -5.72 -9.10
C LEU A 54 3.98 -6.53 -10.33
N VAL A 55 2.98 -6.06 -11.06
CA VAL A 55 2.55 -6.69 -12.31
C VAL A 55 2.82 -5.71 -13.43
N VAL A 56 3.61 -6.13 -14.42
CA VAL A 56 3.99 -5.28 -15.54
C VAL A 56 3.34 -5.79 -16.81
N GLY A 57 2.50 -4.94 -17.42
CA GLY A 57 1.91 -5.23 -18.71
C GLY A 57 2.67 -4.49 -19.81
N GLU A 58 2.11 -4.48 -21.02
CA GLU A 58 2.77 -3.83 -22.15
C GLU A 58 2.94 -2.33 -21.95
N ASN A 59 1.90 -1.65 -21.48
CA ASN A 59 1.92 -0.20 -21.37
C ASN A 59 1.62 0.30 -19.97
N GLN A 60 1.49 -0.61 -19.02
CA GLN A 60 1.04 -0.25 -17.68
C GLN A 60 1.64 -1.17 -16.63
N ALA A 61 1.97 -0.60 -15.49
CA ALA A 61 2.40 -1.36 -14.33
C ALA A 61 1.39 -1.17 -13.21
N THR A 62 1.23 -2.20 -12.39
CA THR A 62 0.33 -2.16 -11.24
C THR A 62 1.07 -2.63 -10.00
N ILE A 63 1.02 -1.83 -8.96
CA ILE A 63 1.55 -2.18 -7.64
C ILE A 63 0.36 -2.55 -6.78
N ILE A 64 0.42 -3.72 -6.16
CA ILE A 64 -0.65 -4.23 -5.31
C ILE A 64 -0.08 -4.42 -3.91
N VAL A 65 -0.61 -3.69 -2.93
CA VAL A 65 -0.21 -3.84 -1.54
C VAL A 65 -1.40 -4.36 -0.76
N PHE A 66 -1.26 -5.55 -0.21
CA PHE A 66 -2.31 -6.21 0.55
C PHE A 66 -1.87 -6.43 1.98
N ASN A 67 -2.78 -6.25 2.93
CA ASN A 67 -2.57 -6.71 4.30
C ASN A 67 -3.81 -7.48 4.74
N ASP A 68 -3.60 -8.51 5.56
CA ASP A 68 -4.67 -9.36 6.06
C ASP A 68 -5.22 -8.88 7.39
N GLY A 69 -5.02 -7.61 7.70
CA GLY A 69 -5.49 -7.02 8.94
C GLY A 69 -6.99 -6.85 9.00
N GLU A 70 -7.42 -6.10 9.98
CA GLU A 70 -8.84 -5.87 10.18
C GLU A 70 -9.44 -5.06 9.05
N GLU A 71 -10.71 -5.35 8.77
CA GLU A 71 -11.46 -4.58 7.81
C GLU A 71 -11.54 -3.13 8.24
N CYS A 72 -11.32 -2.22 7.29
CA CYS A 72 -11.51 -0.81 7.53
C CYS A 72 -12.99 -0.50 7.67
N SER A 73 -13.44 -0.26 8.89
CA SER A 73 -14.80 0.21 9.11
C SER A 73 -14.91 1.67 8.70
N LYS A 74 -16.13 2.17 8.53
CA LYS A 74 -16.34 3.57 8.22
C LYS A 74 -15.71 4.48 9.27
N GLN A 75 -15.74 4.04 10.51
CA GLN A 75 -15.13 4.79 11.61
C GLN A 75 -13.62 4.78 11.49
N SER A 76 -13.04 3.65 11.14
CA SER A 76 -11.60 3.56 10.93
C SER A 76 -11.14 4.41 9.75
N GLU A 77 -11.93 4.46 8.70
CA GLU A 77 -11.66 5.33 7.57
C GLU A 77 -11.65 6.79 7.99
N LYS A 78 -12.62 7.18 8.81
CA LYS A 78 -12.69 8.55 9.33
C LYS A 78 -11.47 8.86 10.17
N GLU A 79 -11.11 7.95 11.07
CA GLU A 79 -9.95 8.13 11.93
C GLU A 79 -8.68 8.21 11.09
N THR A 80 -8.56 7.37 10.09
CA THR A 80 -7.41 7.37 9.20
C THR A 80 -7.31 8.69 8.45
N LYS A 81 -8.43 9.17 7.92
CA LYS A 81 -8.46 10.46 7.23
C LYS A 81 -8.05 11.60 8.15
N ASN A 82 -8.51 11.57 9.39
CA ASN A 82 -8.23 12.66 10.33
C ASN A 82 -6.83 12.60 10.92
N ARG A 83 -6.30 11.40 11.12
CA ARG A 83 -5.01 11.22 11.81
C ARG A 83 -3.84 11.06 10.88
N SER A 84 -4.05 10.36 9.81
CA SER A 84 -2.95 9.98 8.94
C SER A 84 -3.30 10.16 7.48
N GLY A 85 -4.21 11.07 7.22
CA GLY A 85 -4.50 11.49 5.87
C GLY A 85 -3.26 11.88 5.12
N PHE A 86 -2.24 12.29 5.87
CA PHE A 86 -0.95 12.64 5.32
C PHE A 86 -0.36 11.54 4.46
N GLY A 87 -0.27 10.32 5.00
CA GLY A 87 0.34 9.22 4.28
C GLY A 87 -0.39 8.89 3.00
N LEU A 88 -1.72 8.77 3.09
CA LEU A 88 -2.54 8.45 1.93
C LEU A 88 -2.60 9.63 0.96
N ASP A 89 -2.60 10.85 1.45
CA ASP A 89 -2.58 12.02 0.58
C ASP A 89 -1.27 12.08 -0.21
N ILE A 90 -0.16 11.75 0.43
CA ILE A 90 1.13 11.67 -0.25
C ILE A 90 1.09 10.59 -1.33
N VAL A 91 0.54 9.41 -1.00
CA VAL A 91 0.43 8.32 -1.96
C VAL A 91 -0.40 8.73 -3.17
N LYS A 92 -1.56 9.32 -2.93
CA LYS A 92 -2.44 9.79 -4.01
C LYS A 92 -1.77 10.87 -4.84
N GLY A 93 -1.12 11.81 -4.19
CA GLY A 93 -0.42 12.90 -4.88
C GLY A 93 0.70 12.40 -5.76
N LEU A 94 1.55 11.53 -5.23
CA LEU A 94 2.66 10.98 -6.00
C LEU A 94 2.16 10.11 -7.16
N THR A 95 1.11 9.33 -6.91
CA THR A 95 0.50 8.50 -7.95
C THR A 95 0.02 9.36 -9.10
N HIS A 96 -0.69 10.42 -8.80
CA HIS A 96 -1.23 11.31 -9.82
C HIS A 96 -0.14 12.17 -10.47
N ASP A 97 0.68 12.85 -9.66
CA ASP A 97 1.58 13.87 -10.18
C ASP A 97 2.87 13.31 -10.77
N LYS A 98 3.41 12.25 -10.18
CA LYS A 98 4.69 11.69 -10.63
C LYS A 98 4.53 10.48 -11.52
N LEU A 99 3.55 9.65 -11.25
CA LEU A 99 3.34 8.43 -12.03
C LEU A 99 2.26 8.57 -13.10
N HIS A 100 1.43 9.61 -13.00
CA HIS A 100 0.28 9.80 -13.89
C HIS A 100 -0.64 8.59 -13.88
N GLY A 101 -0.84 8.05 -12.69
CA GLY A 101 -1.57 6.82 -12.51
C GLY A 101 -2.84 6.99 -11.69
N THR A 102 -3.38 5.84 -11.30
CA THR A 102 -4.63 5.78 -10.53
C THR A 102 -4.40 5.02 -9.23
N TYR A 103 -5.17 5.41 -8.23
CA TYR A 103 -5.14 4.83 -6.89
C TYR A 103 -6.51 4.22 -6.59
N SER A 104 -6.51 3.04 -5.98
CA SER A 104 -7.74 2.39 -5.57
C SER A 104 -7.51 1.65 -4.26
N LEU A 105 -8.46 1.72 -3.36
CA LEU A 105 -8.40 1.01 -2.09
C LEU A 105 -9.65 0.17 -1.94
N GLN A 106 -9.46 -1.10 -1.60
CA GLN A 106 -10.56 -2.03 -1.36
C GLN A 106 -10.36 -2.68 -0.01
N SER A 107 -11.42 -2.76 0.79
CA SER A 107 -11.36 -3.37 2.10
C SER A 107 -12.45 -4.40 2.25
N SER A 108 -12.13 -5.50 2.91
CA SER A 108 -13.07 -6.58 3.16
C SER A 108 -12.73 -7.24 4.48
N ALA A 109 -13.55 -8.23 4.88
CA ALA A 109 -13.26 -9.01 6.08
C ALA A 109 -11.93 -9.74 6.00
N LYS A 110 -11.40 -9.94 4.79
CA LYS A 110 -10.14 -10.64 4.58
C LYS A 110 -8.93 -9.73 4.65
N GLY A 111 -9.12 -8.43 4.55
CA GLY A 111 -8.03 -7.49 4.60
C GLY A 111 -8.24 -6.29 3.70
N THR A 112 -7.18 -5.54 3.50
CA THR A 112 -7.20 -4.32 2.71
C THR A 112 -6.20 -4.41 1.57
N THR A 113 -6.65 -4.00 0.38
CA THR A 113 -5.80 -3.99 -0.82
C THR A 113 -5.74 -2.58 -1.39
N VAL A 114 -4.54 -2.10 -1.67
CA VAL A 114 -4.34 -0.84 -2.38
C VAL A 114 -3.74 -1.17 -3.73
N LEU A 115 -4.30 -0.60 -4.77
CA LEU A 115 -3.87 -0.79 -6.15
C LEU A 115 -3.39 0.54 -6.72
N ILE A 116 -2.16 0.56 -7.22
CA ILE A 116 -1.59 1.72 -7.89
C ILE A 116 -1.26 1.29 -9.31
N SER A 117 -1.93 1.87 -10.30
CA SER A 117 -1.65 1.56 -11.70
C SER A 117 -1.14 2.81 -12.40
N PHE A 118 -0.13 2.64 -13.23
CA PHE A 118 0.46 3.78 -13.94
C PHE A 118 1.05 3.36 -15.28
N PRO A 119 1.08 4.30 -16.24
CA PRO A 119 1.64 3.99 -17.57
C PRO A 119 3.16 3.88 -17.50
N ILE A 120 3.67 3.00 -18.34
CA ILE A 120 5.13 2.81 -18.46
C ILE A 120 5.59 2.91 -19.91
#